data_242521e05cd0fc90dfffeeb6d01a1dca
#
_entry.id   242521e05cd0fc90dfffeeb6d01a1dca
#
_cell.length_a   1.000
_cell.length_b   1.000
_cell.length_c   1.000
_cell.angle_alpha   90.00
_cell.angle_beta   90.00
_cell.angle_gamma   90.00
#
_symmetry.space_group_name_H-M   'P 1'
#
loop_
_entity.id
_entity.type
_entity.pdbx_description
1 polymer ?
#
loop_
_entity_poly.entity_id
_entity_poly.type
_entity_poly.pdbx_seq_one_letter_code
_entity_poly.pdbx_strand_id
1 'polypeptide(L)'
;MMESLLKWVQFVSIMLYVLVAGVMWGTWLSLARTMTEYDAATFLNDGKHMIENLAVIMAVLMISAVVIGLVTVVLLFRSRSTVAGWLAVIGLLLTIAVMVITLAVEVPIDNLIANWTEATLPADWQEIRARWATFHTLRTFLSLGAVAAAVGAGLTLLTPTRQASQPPVVQADHSAV
;
A
#
# COMPACT_ATOMS: atom_id res chain seq x y z
N MET A 1 -17.90 -12.16 -17.78
CA MET A 1 -18.12 -12.07 -16.31
C MET A 1 -16.80 -12.05 -15.54
N MET A 2 -15.86 -12.97 -15.75
CA MET A 2 -14.56 -13.01 -15.03
C MET A 2 -13.68 -11.77 -15.27
N GLU A 3 -13.59 -11.28 -16.49
CA GLU A 3 -12.81 -10.06 -16.82
C GLU A 3 -13.36 -8.80 -16.15
N SER A 4 -14.68 -8.67 -16.09
CA SER A 4 -15.30 -7.55 -15.39
C SER A 4 -15.02 -7.60 -13.88
N LEU A 5 -15.17 -8.78 -13.28
CA LEU A 5 -14.84 -8.99 -11.87
C LEU A 5 -13.37 -8.63 -11.57
N LEU A 6 -12.44 -9.09 -12.41
CA LEU A 6 -11.02 -8.80 -12.25
C LEU A 6 -10.73 -7.30 -12.27
N LYS A 7 -11.32 -6.56 -13.22
CA LYS A 7 -11.15 -5.10 -13.32
C LYS A 7 -11.68 -4.38 -12.07
N TRP A 8 -12.82 -4.79 -11.54
CA TRP A 8 -13.38 -4.20 -10.32
C TRP A 8 -12.54 -4.54 -9.09
N VAL A 9 -12.09 -5.77 -8.93
CA VAL A 9 -11.24 -6.17 -7.80
C VAL A 9 -9.89 -5.44 -7.85
N GLN A 10 -9.28 -5.31 -9.05
CA GLN A 10 -8.06 -4.53 -9.24
C GLN A 10 -8.28 -3.06 -8.89
N PHE A 11 -9.39 -2.46 -9.32
CA PHE A 11 -9.73 -1.07 -8.99
C PHE A 11 -9.86 -0.88 -7.47
N VAL A 12 -10.60 -1.76 -6.78
CA VAL A 12 -10.76 -1.70 -5.32
C VAL A 12 -9.42 -1.87 -4.62
N SER A 13 -8.56 -2.77 -5.10
CA SER A 13 -7.21 -2.94 -4.56
C SER A 13 -6.37 -1.65 -4.67
N ILE A 14 -6.39 -1.00 -5.84
CA ILE A 14 -5.71 0.28 -6.04
C ILE A 14 -6.26 1.34 -5.07
N MET A 15 -7.58 1.46 -4.95
CA MET A 15 -8.20 2.44 -4.05
C MET A 15 -7.79 2.23 -2.58
N LEU A 16 -7.77 0.99 -2.11
CA LEU A 16 -7.33 0.67 -0.75
C LEU A 16 -5.86 1.03 -0.53
N TYR A 17 -4.98 0.71 -1.48
CA TYR A 17 -3.56 1.05 -1.40
C TYR A 17 -3.35 2.57 -1.42
N VAL A 18 -4.10 3.30 -2.26
CA VAL A 18 -4.06 4.78 -2.31
C VAL A 18 -4.53 5.39 -1.00
N LEU A 19 -5.61 4.87 -0.39
CA LEU A 19 -6.09 5.37 0.91
C LEU A 19 -5.07 5.15 2.01
N VAL A 20 -4.47 3.95 2.11
CA VAL A 20 -3.40 3.65 3.07
C VAL A 20 -2.20 4.58 2.85
N ALA A 21 -1.71 4.67 1.61
CA ALA A 21 -0.57 5.52 1.27
C ALA A 21 -0.87 7.02 1.49
N GLY A 22 -2.10 7.45 1.20
CA GLY A 22 -2.53 8.84 1.38
C GLY A 22 -2.52 9.27 2.84
N VAL A 23 -3.04 8.44 3.75
CA VAL A 23 -2.97 8.71 5.19
C VAL A 23 -1.53 8.76 5.67
N MET A 24 -0.71 7.76 5.30
CA MET A 24 0.71 7.74 5.70
C MET A 24 1.49 8.93 5.15
N TRP A 25 1.27 9.29 3.89
CA TRP A 25 1.90 10.44 3.26
C TRP A 25 1.49 11.75 3.93
N GLY A 26 0.19 11.92 4.23
CA GLY A 26 -0.31 13.10 4.94
C GLY A 26 0.30 13.24 6.33
N THR A 27 0.34 12.16 7.11
CA THR A 27 0.98 12.13 8.43
C THR A 27 2.48 12.38 8.33
N TRP A 28 3.16 11.85 7.32
CA TRP A 28 4.58 12.10 7.11
C TRP A 28 4.87 13.57 6.82
N LEU A 29 4.07 14.21 5.95
CA LEU A 29 4.24 15.63 5.61
C LEU A 29 3.94 16.57 6.77
N SER A 30 2.88 16.28 7.53
CA SER A 30 2.36 17.19 8.56
C SER A 30 2.98 16.97 9.95
N LEU A 31 3.42 15.75 10.25
CA LEU A 31 3.85 15.39 11.61
C LEU A 31 5.27 14.80 11.62
N ALA A 32 5.52 13.68 10.95
CA ALA A 32 6.74 12.90 11.12
C ALA A 32 8.02 13.69 10.79
N ARG A 33 7.97 14.65 9.88
CA ARG A 33 9.11 15.48 9.48
C ARG A 33 9.47 16.54 10.51
N THR A 34 8.51 17.03 11.27
CA THR A 34 8.66 18.16 12.19
C THR A 34 8.60 17.76 13.66
N MET A 35 8.07 16.56 13.95
CA MET A 35 7.85 16.13 15.34
C MET A 35 9.14 16.06 16.18
N THR A 36 10.33 15.98 15.57
CA THR A 36 11.60 16.01 16.28
C THR A 36 11.91 17.37 16.87
N GLU A 37 11.23 18.43 16.43
CA GLU A 37 11.35 19.80 16.94
C GLU A 37 10.32 20.10 18.05
N TYR A 38 9.35 19.21 18.28
CA TYR A 38 8.30 19.41 19.26
C TYR A 38 8.83 19.26 20.69
N ASP A 39 8.31 20.08 21.59
CA ASP A 39 8.43 19.85 23.02
C ASP A 39 7.59 18.65 23.48
N ALA A 40 7.75 18.24 24.73
CA ALA A 40 7.07 17.08 25.27
C ALA A 40 5.54 17.21 25.24
N ALA A 41 5.02 18.40 25.60
CA ALA A 41 3.58 18.65 25.66
C ALA A 41 2.93 18.56 24.28
N THR A 42 3.51 19.23 23.28
CA THR A 42 3.05 19.20 21.88
C THR A 42 3.14 17.80 21.31
N PHE A 43 4.25 17.08 21.52
CA PHE A 43 4.43 15.72 21.05
C PHE A 43 3.35 14.76 21.60
N LEU A 44 3.07 14.82 22.90
CA LEU A 44 2.05 13.97 23.54
C LEU A 44 0.64 14.32 23.07
N ASN A 45 0.32 15.62 22.97
CA ASN A 45 -1.00 16.06 22.53
C ASN A 45 -1.30 15.61 21.10
N ASP A 46 -0.42 15.93 20.16
CA ASP A 46 -0.62 15.63 18.75
C ASP A 46 -0.54 14.13 18.47
N GLY A 47 0.39 13.44 19.14
CA GLY A 47 0.52 11.97 19.05
C GLY A 47 -0.74 11.26 19.51
N LYS A 48 -1.32 11.62 20.66
CA LYS A 48 -2.56 11.02 21.19
C LYS A 48 -3.74 11.27 20.25
N HIS A 49 -3.95 12.50 19.81
CA HIS A 49 -5.02 12.82 18.87
C HIS A 49 -4.89 12.06 17.55
N MET A 50 -3.68 11.94 17.03
CA MET A 50 -3.43 11.13 15.83
C MET A 50 -3.80 9.67 16.06
N ILE A 51 -3.36 9.06 17.17
CA ILE A 51 -3.64 7.66 17.50
C ILE A 51 -5.15 7.44 17.63
N GLU A 52 -5.84 8.28 18.42
CA GLU A 52 -7.30 8.20 18.62
C GLU A 52 -8.08 8.24 17.31
N ASN A 53 -7.68 9.12 16.39
CA ASN A 53 -8.37 9.32 15.13
C ASN A 53 -8.06 8.24 14.07
N LEU A 54 -6.84 7.71 14.05
CA LEU A 54 -6.37 6.90 12.92
C LEU A 54 -6.27 5.40 13.23
N ALA A 55 -6.10 4.97 14.48
CA ALA A 55 -5.78 3.58 14.80
C ALA A 55 -6.79 2.58 14.23
N VAL A 56 -8.09 2.79 14.48
CA VAL A 56 -9.15 1.89 14.01
C VAL A 56 -9.31 1.96 12.49
N ILE A 57 -9.29 3.17 11.93
CA ILE A 57 -9.44 3.37 10.47
C ILE A 57 -8.30 2.69 9.72
N MET A 58 -7.07 2.90 10.18
CA MET A 58 -5.88 2.30 9.57
C MET A 58 -5.87 0.77 9.70
N ALA A 59 -6.28 0.22 10.84
CA ALA A 59 -6.40 -1.22 11.01
C ALA A 59 -7.36 -1.84 9.97
N VAL A 60 -8.54 -1.25 9.80
CA VAL A 60 -9.53 -1.71 8.81
C VAL A 60 -8.99 -1.58 7.38
N LEU A 61 -8.40 -0.44 7.03
CA LEU A 61 -7.85 -0.20 5.69
C LEU A 61 -6.73 -1.16 5.35
N MET A 62 -5.78 -1.38 6.27
CA MET A 62 -4.62 -2.24 6.04
C MET A 62 -5.01 -3.71 5.91
N ILE A 63 -5.90 -4.20 6.78
CA ILE A 63 -6.42 -5.58 6.68
C ILE A 63 -7.15 -5.76 5.35
N SER A 64 -8.04 -4.84 5.00
CA SER A 64 -8.76 -4.87 3.73
C SER A 64 -7.82 -4.83 2.53
N ALA A 65 -6.77 -3.99 2.58
CA ALA A 65 -5.77 -3.89 1.53
C ALA A 65 -5.03 -5.22 1.31
N VAL A 66 -4.62 -5.90 2.38
CA VAL A 66 -3.96 -7.21 2.28
C VAL A 66 -4.91 -8.27 1.74
N VAL A 67 -6.15 -8.35 2.24
CA VAL A 67 -7.14 -9.35 1.78
C VAL A 67 -7.49 -9.15 0.32
N ILE A 68 -7.84 -7.94 -0.10
CA ILE A 68 -8.20 -7.65 -1.50
C ILE A 68 -6.97 -7.77 -2.41
N GLY A 69 -5.79 -7.37 -1.94
CA GLY A 69 -4.53 -7.57 -2.66
C GLY A 69 -4.27 -9.06 -2.95
N LEU A 70 -4.48 -9.94 -1.96
CA LEU A 70 -4.35 -11.39 -2.14
C LEU A 70 -5.37 -11.93 -3.16
N VAL A 71 -6.63 -11.52 -3.07
CA VAL A 71 -7.66 -11.89 -4.04
C VAL A 71 -7.27 -11.45 -5.45
N THR A 72 -6.74 -10.21 -5.57
CA THR A 72 -6.26 -9.67 -6.85
C THR A 72 -5.15 -10.53 -7.46
N VAL A 73 -4.14 -10.90 -6.66
CA VAL A 73 -3.04 -11.79 -7.11
C VAL A 73 -3.59 -13.11 -7.64
N VAL A 74 -4.47 -13.77 -6.88
CA VAL A 74 -5.07 -15.04 -7.27
C VAL A 74 -5.83 -14.93 -8.60
N LEU A 75 -6.65 -13.89 -8.75
CA LEU A 75 -7.44 -13.67 -9.97
C LEU A 75 -6.55 -13.37 -11.19
N LEU A 76 -5.48 -12.58 -11.02
CA LEU A 76 -4.55 -12.26 -12.10
C LEU A 76 -3.81 -13.50 -12.61
N PHE A 77 -3.33 -14.37 -11.73
CA PHE A 77 -2.72 -15.62 -12.17
C PHE A 77 -3.71 -16.60 -12.83
N ARG A 78 -4.95 -16.67 -12.31
CA ARG A 78 -6.00 -17.47 -12.95
C ARG A 78 -6.38 -16.96 -14.34
N SER A 79 -6.32 -15.66 -14.58
CA SER A 79 -6.54 -15.06 -15.90
C SER A 79 -5.33 -15.14 -16.83
N ARG A 80 -4.24 -15.79 -16.43
CA ARG A 80 -2.96 -15.90 -17.13
C ARG A 80 -2.26 -14.56 -17.44
N SER A 81 -2.62 -13.50 -16.73
CA SER A 81 -1.97 -12.18 -16.83
C SER A 81 -0.68 -12.17 -16.01
N THR A 82 0.37 -12.82 -16.51
CA THR A 82 1.60 -13.11 -15.75
C THR A 82 2.30 -11.84 -15.28
N VAL A 83 2.46 -10.83 -16.13
CA VAL A 83 3.13 -9.57 -15.77
C VAL A 83 2.32 -8.81 -14.72
N ALA A 84 1.00 -8.65 -14.93
CA ALA A 84 0.11 -8.04 -13.95
C ALA A 84 0.13 -8.81 -12.62
N GLY A 85 0.15 -10.15 -12.68
CA GLY A 85 0.22 -11.01 -11.52
C GLY A 85 1.47 -10.75 -10.67
N TRP A 86 2.65 -10.67 -11.28
CA TRP A 86 3.89 -10.37 -10.56
C TRP A 86 3.94 -8.96 -10.00
N LEU A 87 3.43 -7.96 -10.72
CA LEU A 87 3.30 -6.61 -10.19
C LEU A 87 2.36 -6.56 -8.99
N ALA A 88 1.24 -7.30 -9.03
CA ALA A 88 0.34 -7.40 -7.90
C ALA A 88 0.98 -8.12 -6.69
N VAL A 89 1.81 -9.15 -6.92
CA VAL A 89 2.61 -9.80 -5.86
C VAL A 89 3.56 -8.80 -5.20
N ILE A 90 4.27 -7.99 -5.99
CA ILE A 90 5.15 -6.94 -5.44
C ILE A 90 4.35 -5.96 -4.60
N GLY A 91 3.21 -5.46 -5.09
CA GLY A 91 2.33 -4.57 -4.34
C GLY A 91 1.84 -5.18 -3.02
N LEU A 92 1.42 -6.45 -3.05
CA LEU A 92 0.99 -7.18 -1.86
C LEU A 92 2.13 -7.36 -0.85
N LEU A 93 3.32 -7.75 -1.29
CA LEU A 93 4.48 -7.93 -0.41
C LEU A 93 4.90 -6.61 0.25
N LEU A 94 4.87 -5.50 -0.49
CA LEU A 94 5.13 -4.17 0.06
C LEU A 94 4.06 -3.78 1.10
N THR A 95 2.78 -4.07 0.84
CA THR A 95 1.68 -3.82 1.79
C THR A 95 1.82 -4.68 3.05
N ILE A 96 2.22 -5.95 2.91
CA ILE A 96 2.51 -6.82 4.06
C ILE A 96 3.71 -6.28 4.86
N ALA A 97 4.77 -5.83 4.20
CA ALA A 97 5.91 -5.21 4.88
C ALA A 97 5.49 -3.97 5.68
N VAL A 98 4.65 -3.10 5.11
CA VAL A 98 4.05 -1.96 5.82
C VAL A 98 3.27 -2.42 7.04
N MET A 99 2.44 -3.46 6.93
CA MET A 99 1.68 -4.01 8.05
C MET A 99 2.61 -4.57 9.13
N VAL A 100 3.65 -5.32 8.77
CA VAL A 100 4.62 -5.88 9.72
C VAL A 100 5.34 -4.77 10.49
N ILE A 101 5.81 -3.73 9.81
CA ILE A 101 6.44 -2.57 10.46
C ILE A 101 5.44 -1.90 11.41
N THR A 102 4.20 -1.71 10.99
CA THR A 102 3.16 -1.12 11.83
C THR A 102 2.95 -1.92 13.10
N LEU A 103 2.77 -3.24 13.01
CA LEU A 103 2.50 -4.09 14.16
C LEU A 103 3.72 -4.29 15.07
N ALA A 104 4.92 -4.34 14.50
CA ALA A 104 6.13 -4.64 15.24
C ALA A 104 6.79 -3.39 15.88
N VAL A 105 6.56 -2.20 15.31
CA VAL A 105 7.25 -0.98 15.75
C VAL A 105 6.27 0.13 16.13
N GLU A 106 5.36 0.49 15.21
CA GLU A 106 4.49 1.66 15.41
C GLU A 106 3.47 1.42 16.52
N VAL A 107 2.70 0.34 16.45
CA VAL A 107 1.67 0.03 17.46
C VAL A 107 2.25 -0.07 18.89
N PRO A 108 3.39 -0.74 19.15
CA PRO A 108 4.02 -0.69 20.46
C PRO A 108 4.38 0.73 20.91
N ILE A 109 4.93 1.57 20.04
CA ILE A 109 5.28 2.97 20.38
C ILE A 109 4.01 3.80 20.59
N ASP A 110 2.99 3.65 19.73
CA ASP A 110 1.70 4.33 19.87
C ASP A 110 1.05 4.02 21.22
N ASN A 111 1.12 2.75 21.68
CA ASN A 111 0.63 2.35 22.99
C ASN A 111 1.43 3.01 24.14
N LEU A 112 2.72 3.22 23.98
CA LEU A 112 3.52 3.98 24.97
C LEU A 112 3.05 5.44 25.01
N ILE A 113 2.97 6.10 23.86
CA ILE A 113 2.54 7.51 23.73
C ILE A 113 1.14 7.71 24.32
N ALA A 114 0.21 6.82 24.05
CA ALA A 114 -1.15 6.89 24.56
C ALA A 114 -1.22 6.90 26.10
N ASN A 115 -0.30 6.18 26.76
CA ASN A 115 -0.26 6.06 28.22
C ASN A 115 0.67 7.08 28.92
N TRP A 116 1.55 7.78 28.20
CA TRP A 116 2.44 8.78 28.80
C TRP A 116 1.72 10.07 29.17
N THR A 117 2.25 10.73 30.19
CA THR A 117 1.97 12.13 30.56
C THR A 117 3.30 12.86 30.63
N GLU A 118 3.29 14.18 30.72
CA GLU A 118 4.54 14.95 30.89
C GLU A 118 5.31 14.50 32.15
N ALA A 119 4.59 14.11 33.20
CA ALA A 119 5.19 13.65 34.45
C ALA A 119 5.75 12.21 34.39
N THR A 120 5.27 11.39 33.45
CA THR A 120 5.68 9.96 33.31
C THR A 120 6.52 9.71 32.07
N LEU A 121 6.91 10.77 31.34
CA LEU A 121 7.73 10.67 30.16
C LEU A 121 9.11 10.08 30.50
N PRO A 122 9.56 8.99 29.86
CA PRO A 122 10.86 8.40 30.14
C PRO A 122 11.99 9.30 29.64
N ALA A 123 13.19 9.16 30.20
CA ALA A 123 14.33 10.00 29.81
C ALA A 123 14.75 9.85 28.33
N ASP A 124 14.48 8.70 27.73
CA ASP A 124 14.79 8.34 26.33
C ASP A 124 13.62 8.55 25.35
N TRP A 125 12.56 9.26 25.74
CA TRP A 125 11.39 9.50 24.90
C TRP A 125 11.70 10.09 23.52
N GLN A 126 12.76 10.88 23.44
CA GLN A 126 13.20 11.49 22.18
C GLN A 126 13.76 10.45 21.20
N GLU A 127 14.45 9.44 21.70
CA GLU A 127 14.94 8.31 20.89
C GLU A 127 13.79 7.46 20.40
N ILE A 128 12.80 7.19 21.25
CA ILE A 128 11.58 6.46 20.89
C ILE A 128 10.80 7.21 19.81
N ARG A 129 10.66 8.51 19.96
CA ARG A 129 10.05 9.40 18.95
C ARG A 129 10.81 9.37 17.62
N ALA A 130 12.13 9.47 17.65
CA ALA A 130 12.97 9.41 16.44
C ALA A 130 12.84 8.05 15.73
N ARG A 131 12.77 6.97 16.50
CA ARG A 131 12.51 5.63 15.98
C ARG A 131 11.16 5.56 15.29
N TRP A 132 10.10 6.06 15.91
CA TRP A 132 8.77 6.15 15.30
C TRP A 132 8.83 6.90 13.97
N ALA A 133 9.40 8.10 13.93
CA ALA A 133 9.51 8.93 12.72
C ALA A 133 10.28 8.22 11.58
N THR A 134 11.34 7.47 11.93
CA THR A 134 12.14 6.71 10.97
C THR A 134 11.32 5.58 10.34
N PHE A 135 10.65 4.78 11.15
CA PHE A 135 9.84 3.67 10.65
C PHE A 135 8.57 4.16 9.95
N HIS A 136 7.98 5.27 10.41
CA HIS A 136 6.89 5.93 9.69
C HIS A 136 7.31 6.38 8.29
N THR A 137 8.50 6.99 8.16
CA THR A 137 9.06 7.35 6.87
C THR A 137 9.23 6.12 5.97
N LEU A 138 9.85 5.06 6.47
CA LEU A 138 10.06 3.82 5.72
C LEU A 138 8.75 3.24 5.19
N ARG A 139 7.75 3.05 6.07
CA ARG A 139 6.46 2.48 5.65
C ARG A 139 5.69 3.38 4.69
N THR A 140 5.86 4.72 4.79
CA THR A 140 5.26 5.66 3.84
C THR A 140 5.79 5.42 2.43
N PHE A 141 7.10 5.33 2.23
CA PHE A 141 7.67 5.08 0.89
C PHE A 141 7.40 3.67 0.39
N LEU A 142 7.35 2.65 1.27
CA LEU A 142 6.92 1.31 0.89
C LEU A 142 5.46 1.29 0.40
N SER A 143 4.56 2.04 1.06
CA SER A 143 3.16 2.14 0.64
C SER A 143 3.00 2.83 -0.72
N LEU A 144 3.79 3.87 -1.01
CA LEU A 144 3.83 4.48 -2.35
C LEU A 144 4.31 3.50 -3.42
N GLY A 145 5.32 2.68 -3.09
CA GLY A 145 5.77 1.59 -3.95
C GLY A 145 4.68 0.55 -4.22
N ALA A 146 3.88 0.21 -3.21
CA ALA A 146 2.74 -0.70 -3.36
C ALA A 146 1.67 -0.12 -4.31
N VAL A 147 1.36 1.18 -4.19
CA VAL A 147 0.46 1.88 -5.13
C VAL A 147 1.01 1.83 -6.54
N ALA A 148 2.29 2.17 -6.74
CA ALA A 148 2.91 2.15 -8.07
C ALA A 148 2.84 0.76 -8.71
N ALA A 149 3.12 -0.31 -7.95
CA ALA A 149 3.02 -1.68 -8.42
C ALA A 149 1.57 -2.08 -8.78
N ALA A 150 0.58 -1.71 -7.95
CA ALA A 150 -0.82 -2.00 -8.21
C ALA A 150 -1.37 -1.25 -9.43
N VAL A 151 -0.99 0.04 -9.61
CA VAL A 151 -1.31 0.82 -10.81
C VAL A 151 -0.65 0.20 -12.04
N GLY A 152 0.63 -0.16 -11.96
CA GLY A 152 1.34 -0.85 -13.03
C GLY A 152 0.64 -2.14 -13.45
N ALA A 153 0.19 -2.96 -12.50
CA ALA A 153 -0.61 -4.15 -12.78
C ALA A 153 -1.91 -3.80 -13.52
N GLY A 154 -2.62 -2.76 -13.09
CA GLY A 154 -3.84 -2.28 -13.76
C GLY A 154 -3.60 -1.82 -15.19
N LEU A 155 -2.53 -1.08 -15.45
CA LEU A 155 -2.18 -0.60 -16.78
C LEU A 155 -1.90 -1.74 -17.76
N THR A 156 -1.26 -2.81 -17.31
CA THR A 156 -1.00 -3.98 -18.18
C THR A 156 -2.29 -4.68 -18.62
N LEU A 157 -3.39 -4.57 -17.85
CA LEU A 157 -4.70 -5.11 -18.22
C LEU A 157 -5.43 -4.27 -19.28
N LEU A 158 -5.05 -3.01 -19.46
CA LEU A 158 -5.62 -2.11 -20.44
C LEU A 158 -4.90 -2.18 -21.80
N THR A 159 -3.69 -2.73 -21.84
CA THR A 159 -2.92 -2.86 -23.08
C THR A 159 -3.48 -4.03 -23.89
N PRO A 160 -4.01 -3.80 -25.11
CA PRO A 160 -4.48 -4.89 -25.96
C PRO A 160 -3.32 -5.84 -26.25
N THR A 161 -3.51 -7.12 -26.00
CA THR A 161 -2.56 -8.14 -26.49
C THR A 161 -2.47 -7.98 -28.00
N ARG A 162 -1.34 -7.52 -28.50
CA ARG A 162 -1.08 -7.45 -29.95
C ARG A 162 -1.24 -8.88 -30.45
N GLN A 163 -2.41 -9.20 -31.02
CA GLN A 163 -2.56 -10.43 -31.81
C GLN A 163 -1.44 -10.39 -32.84
N ALA A 164 -0.53 -11.36 -32.75
CA ALA A 164 0.46 -11.53 -33.77
C ALA A 164 -0.32 -11.61 -35.09
N SER A 165 -0.11 -10.58 -35.94
CA SER A 165 -0.71 -10.54 -37.28
C SER A 165 -0.40 -11.88 -37.93
N GLN A 166 -1.43 -12.71 -38.10
CA GLN A 166 -1.29 -13.89 -38.94
C GLN A 166 -0.81 -13.40 -40.31
N PRO A 167 0.28 -13.95 -40.84
CA PRO A 167 0.67 -13.61 -42.21
C PRO A 167 -0.52 -13.90 -43.13
N PRO A 168 -0.74 -13.05 -44.16
CA PRO A 168 -1.84 -13.24 -45.08
C PRO A 168 -1.76 -14.63 -45.67
N VAL A 169 -2.87 -15.40 -45.54
CA VAL A 169 -3.01 -16.68 -46.20
C VAL A 169 -2.97 -16.39 -47.70
N VAL A 170 -1.85 -16.71 -48.34
CA VAL A 170 -1.74 -16.68 -49.80
C VAL A 170 -2.70 -17.74 -50.31
N GLN A 171 -3.88 -17.34 -50.74
CA GLN A 171 -4.75 -18.20 -51.51
C GLN A 171 -4.03 -18.50 -52.82
N ALA A 172 -3.57 -19.74 -52.94
CA ALA A 172 -3.12 -20.24 -54.22
C ALA A 172 -4.33 -20.29 -55.18
N ASP A 173 -4.24 -19.42 -56.17
CA ASP A 173 -5.23 -19.40 -57.29
C ASP A 173 -5.06 -20.70 -58.10
N HIS A 174 -6.00 -21.63 -57.89
CA HIS A 174 -6.14 -22.85 -58.72
C HIS A 174 -7.02 -22.63 -59.92
N SER A 175 -6.79 -21.57 -60.70
CA SER A 175 -7.43 -21.35 -61.99
C SER A 175 -6.43 -21.44 -63.12
N ALA A 176 -5.96 -22.67 -63.41
CA ALA A 176 -5.28 -22.97 -64.63
C ALA A 176 -5.49 -24.46 -64.99
N VAL A 177 -6.59 -24.76 -65.68
CA VAL A 177 -6.70 -25.71 -66.84
C VAL A 177 -7.93 -25.37 -67.61
#